data_ed5ec69dc086eaf210f6bae13c268b71
#
_entry.id   ed5ec69dc086eaf210f6bae13c268b71
#
_cell.length_a   1.000
_cell.length_b   1.000
_cell.length_c   1.000
_cell.angle_alpha   90.00
_cell.angle_beta   90.00
_cell.angle_gamma   90.00
#
_symmetry.space_group_name_H-M   'P 1'
#
loop_
_entity.id
_entity.type
_entity.pdbx_description
1 polymer ?
#
loop_
_entity_poly.entity_id
_entity_poly.type
_entity_poly.pdbx_seq_one_letter_code
_entity_poly.pdbx_strand_id
1 'polypeptide(L)'
;FQEAIQSLANHSIFEGRTVAVGERSLLSVFQDVAKAIKELPVGRLASFDQLYDGISGVIRADKKQTMATAQNQVSDLELRILKALFLLKWVQQFKSTARNIAILLINQPNFDIRSHEQGIKDALINLERQSYLQRNGEVYEFLTDKEKDVEQEIKRVEVGESQVLKQLHGIVFDDVLRSTGKVRFEDNNNDYAIAQKIDDGLVKGKDDTVAVNLVTPEHENYGNEAVLVGRNMGGVELMAV
;
A
#
# COMPACT_ATOMS: atom_id res chain seq x y z
N PHE A 1 16.48 7.03 15.28
CA PHE A 1 16.95 5.70 15.70
C PHE A 1 16.54 5.36 17.15
N GLN A 2 16.78 6.25 18.11
CA GLN A 2 16.39 6.06 19.49
C GLN A 2 14.89 5.76 19.60
N GLU A 3 14.04 6.52 18.90
CA GLU A 3 12.60 6.28 18.85
C GLU A 3 12.24 4.90 18.28
N ALA A 4 12.96 4.43 17.25
CA ALA A 4 12.73 3.10 16.69
C ALA A 4 13.00 2.00 17.71
N ILE A 5 14.14 2.06 18.42
CA ILE A 5 14.47 1.09 19.46
C ILE A 5 13.50 1.16 20.65
N GLN A 6 13.11 2.37 21.06
CA GLN A 6 12.11 2.57 22.12
C GLN A 6 10.75 1.97 21.72
N SER A 7 10.33 2.20 20.48
CA SER A 7 9.07 1.64 19.97
C SER A 7 9.09 0.12 19.90
N LEU A 8 10.19 -0.47 19.45
CA LEU A 8 10.38 -1.93 19.45
C LEU A 8 10.29 -2.51 20.87
N ALA A 9 10.90 -1.84 21.86
CA ALA A 9 10.84 -2.28 23.26
C ALA A 9 9.41 -2.20 23.81
N ASN A 10 8.68 -1.13 23.55
CA ASN A 10 7.31 -0.93 23.99
C ASN A 10 6.34 -1.98 23.41
N HIS A 11 6.65 -2.54 22.23
CA HIS A 11 5.85 -3.59 21.58
C HIS A 11 6.33 -5.01 21.88
N SER A 12 7.17 -5.18 22.92
CA SER A 12 7.66 -6.49 23.37
C SER A 12 8.33 -7.31 22.27
N ILE A 13 9.09 -6.65 21.40
CA ILE A 13 9.79 -7.29 20.28
C ILE A 13 11.05 -8.02 20.77
N PHE A 14 11.63 -7.60 21.89
CA PHE A 14 12.85 -8.17 22.42
C PHE A 14 12.60 -9.35 23.38
N GLU A 15 13.54 -10.27 23.47
CA GLU A 15 13.54 -11.38 24.44
C GLU A 15 13.87 -10.86 25.84
N GLY A 16 13.05 -11.27 26.83
CA GLY A 16 13.26 -10.96 28.27
C GLY A 16 12.61 -9.66 28.73
N ARG A 17 12.17 -9.65 30.01
CA ARG A 17 11.52 -8.49 30.67
C ARG A 17 12.45 -7.30 30.95
N THR A 18 13.73 -7.41 30.65
CA THR A 18 14.77 -6.48 31.07
C THR A 18 15.67 -5.97 29.93
N VAL A 19 15.15 -5.80 28.74
CA VAL A 19 15.78 -4.80 27.88
C VAL A 19 15.26 -3.45 28.37
N ALA A 20 15.77 -3.04 29.54
CA ALA A 20 15.76 -1.64 29.89
C ALA A 20 16.46 -0.94 28.73
N VAL A 21 15.67 -0.25 27.90
CA VAL A 21 16.18 0.60 26.81
C VAL A 21 16.85 1.80 27.48
N GLY A 22 17.96 1.52 28.13
CA GLY A 22 18.83 2.50 28.72
C GLY A 22 19.93 2.86 27.73
N GLU A 23 20.59 3.95 27.97
CA GLU A 23 21.74 4.41 27.19
C GLU A 23 22.79 3.32 26.93
N ARG A 24 22.97 2.38 27.88
CA ARG A 24 23.89 1.24 27.74
C ARG A 24 23.47 0.25 26.66
N SER A 25 22.18 0.00 26.49
CA SER A 25 21.67 -0.90 25.43
C SER A 25 21.87 -0.28 24.06
N LEU A 26 21.66 1.04 23.93
CA LEU A 26 21.92 1.79 22.69
C LEU A 26 23.40 1.76 22.34
N LEU A 27 24.29 1.98 23.30
CA LEU A 27 25.75 1.92 23.10
C LEU A 27 26.19 0.52 22.62
N SER A 28 25.61 -0.55 23.19
CA SER A 28 25.90 -1.92 22.74
C SER A 28 25.48 -2.13 21.27
N VAL A 29 24.29 -1.68 20.90
CA VAL A 29 23.81 -1.77 19.50
C VAL A 29 24.74 -0.98 18.56
N PHE A 30 25.11 0.24 18.90
CA PHE A 30 26.08 1.03 18.11
C PHE A 30 27.44 0.35 18.02
N GLN A 31 27.92 -0.26 19.11
CA GLN A 31 29.16 -1.01 19.09
C GLN A 31 29.11 -2.20 18.15
N ASP A 32 28.01 -2.94 18.14
CA ASP A 32 27.84 -4.11 17.27
C ASP A 32 27.71 -3.69 15.79
N VAL A 33 26.97 -2.62 15.50
CA VAL A 33 26.96 -2.00 14.16
C VAL A 33 28.35 -1.53 13.75
N ALA A 34 29.07 -0.83 14.63
CA ALA A 34 30.42 -0.35 14.35
C ALA A 34 31.39 -1.51 14.06
N LYS A 35 31.28 -2.63 14.81
CA LYS A 35 32.05 -3.85 14.51
C LYS A 35 31.70 -4.46 13.15
N ALA A 36 30.43 -4.46 12.78
CA ALA A 36 29.99 -4.99 11.49
C ALA A 36 30.49 -4.16 10.30
N ILE A 37 30.61 -2.84 10.46
CA ILE A 37 31.05 -1.93 9.40
C ILE A 37 32.55 -1.62 9.41
N LYS A 38 33.31 -2.08 10.40
CA LYS A 38 34.75 -1.76 10.57
C LYS A 38 35.62 -2.15 9.37
N GLU A 39 35.21 -3.17 8.62
CA GLU A 39 35.93 -3.67 7.42
C GLU A 39 35.51 -2.93 6.14
N LEU A 40 34.53 -2.01 6.22
CA LEU A 40 34.12 -1.23 5.07
C LEU A 40 35.16 -0.18 4.72
N PRO A 41 35.35 0.15 3.42
CA PRO A 41 36.25 1.22 2.99
C PRO A 41 35.90 2.57 3.64
N VAL A 42 36.91 3.39 3.89
CA VAL A 42 36.72 4.78 4.35
C VAL A 42 35.83 5.54 3.38
N GLY A 43 34.87 6.32 3.93
CA GLY A 43 33.89 7.07 3.14
C GLY A 43 32.55 6.33 2.96
N ARG A 44 32.40 5.11 3.46
CA ARG A 44 31.08 4.45 3.53
C ARG A 44 30.24 5.04 4.67
N LEU A 45 28.91 5.04 4.44
CA LEU A 45 27.93 5.44 5.44
C LEU A 45 27.28 4.20 6.04
N ALA A 46 27.02 4.22 7.35
CA ALA A 46 26.16 3.22 7.99
C ALA A 46 24.72 3.51 7.59
N SER A 47 24.12 2.65 6.79
CA SER A 47 22.72 2.76 6.42
C SER A 47 21.81 2.25 7.52
N PHE A 48 20.54 2.71 7.53
CA PHE A 48 19.61 2.43 8.63
C PHE A 48 19.29 0.93 8.81
N ASP A 49 19.23 0.17 7.73
CA ASP A 49 19.01 -1.28 7.73
C ASP A 49 20.06 -2.06 8.54
N GLN A 50 21.32 -1.59 8.60
CA GLN A 50 22.39 -2.25 9.33
C GLN A 50 22.16 -2.26 10.86
N LEU A 51 21.30 -1.38 11.36
CA LEU A 51 20.91 -1.37 12.77
C LEU A 51 20.09 -2.61 13.16
N TYR A 52 19.36 -3.20 12.19
CA TYR A 52 18.67 -4.47 12.40
C TYR A 52 19.66 -5.59 12.74
N ASP A 53 20.78 -5.64 12.05
CA ASP A 53 21.80 -6.67 12.29
C ASP A 53 22.41 -6.56 13.71
N GLY A 54 22.61 -5.32 14.21
CA GLY A 54 23.07 -5.06 15.56
C GLY A 54 22.09 -5.47 16.67
N ILE A 55 20.79 -5.50 16.39
CA ILE A 55 19.76 -5.91 17.37
C ILE A 55 19.18 -7.30 17.13
N SER A 56 19.49 -7.93 16.01
CA SER A 56 18.90 -9.21 15.61
C SER A 56 19.05 -10.33 16.65
N GLY A 57 20.13 -10.32 17.41
CA GLY A 57 20.40 -11.28 18.47
C GLY A 57 19.41 -11.25 19.63
N VAL A 58 18.80 -10.09 19.90
CA VAL A 58 17.86 -9.88 21.02
C VAL A 58 16.40 -9.81 20.58
N ILE A 59 16.11 -9.85 19.27
CA ILE A 59 14.74 -9.92 18.75
C ILE A 59 14.18 -11.31 18.99
N ARG A 60 12.97 -11.40 19.51
CA ARG A 60 12.24 -12.66 19.72
C ARG A 60 12.12 -13.47 18.44
N ALA A 61 12.28 -14.79 18.56
CA ALA A 61 12.25 -15.71 17.42
C ALA A 61 10.96 -15.61 16.60
N ASP A 62 9.79 -15.48 17.27
CA ASP A 62 8.49 -15.33 16.63
C ASP A 62 8.35 -14.02 15.82
N LYS A 63 9.15 -12.99 16.14
CA LYS A 63 9.11 -11.70 15.45
C LYS A 63 10.09 -11.60 14.28
N LYS A 64 11.12 -12.41 14.26
CA LYS A 64 12.09 -12.43 13.15
C LYS A 64 11.86 -13.55 12.12
N GLN A 65 10.80 -14.36 12.30
CA GLN A 65 10.51 -15.46 11.38
C GLN A 65 10.28 -14.99 9.94
N THR A 66 9.48 -13.93 9.74
CA THR A 66 9.29 -13.31 8.42
C THR A 66 10.62 -12.90 7.77
N MET A 67 11.53 -12.31 8.55
CA MET A 67 12.86 -11.91 8.06
C MET A 67 13.73 -13.11 7.71
N ALA A 68 13.70 -14.18 8.51
CA ALA A 68 14.43 -15.39 8.23
C ALA A 68 13.94 -16.10 6.95
N THR A 69 12.63 -16.11 6.74
CA THR A 69 12.03 -16.63 5.51
C THR A 69 12.40 -15.75 4.31
N ALA A 70 12.30 -14.44 4.43
CA ALA A 70 12.61 -13.49 3.37
C ALA A 70 14.08 -13.58 2.92
N GLN A 71 15.01 -13.80 3.84
CA GLN A 71 16.46 -13.83 3.55
C GLN A 71 16.84 -14.77 2.42
N ASN A 72 16.08 -15.84 2.21
CA ASN A 72 16.34 -16.84 1.16
C ASN A 72 15.46 -16.64 -0.10
N GLN A 73 14.54 -15.69 -0.09
CA GLN A 73 13.51 -15.54 -1.14
C GLN A 73 13.57 -14.20 -1.87
N VAL A 74 14.19 -13.20 -1.27
CA VAL A 74 14.23 -11.85 -1.80
C VAL A 74 15.66 -11.41 -2.13
N SER A 75 15.82 -10.39 -2.97
CA SER A 75 17.11 -9.80 -3.28
C SER A 75 17.73 -9.06 -2.09
N ASP A 76 19.03 -8.78 -2.14
CA ASP A 76 19.73 -8.03 -1.07
C ASP A 76 19.09 -6.65 -0.84
N LEU A 77 18.69 -5.96 -1.91
CA LEU A 77 18.04 -4.65 -1.78
C LEU A 77 16.67 -4.78 -1.09
N GLU A 78 15.87 -5.76 -1.48
CA GLU A 78 14.57 -6.05 -0.86
C GLU A 78 14.73 -6.42 0.61
N LEU A 79 15.73 -7.23 0.95
CA LEU A 79 16.01 -7.57 2.35
C LEU A 79 16.39 -6.34 3.18
N ARG A 80 17.20 -5.43 2.63
CA ARG A 80 17.56 -4.17 3.28
C ARG A 80 16.33 -3.28 3.52
N ILE A 81 15.41 -3.21 2.55
CA ILE A 81 14.14 -2.50 2.70
C ILE A 81 13.32 -3.11 3.83
N LEU A 82 13.18 -4.44 3.88
CA LEU A 82 12.44 -5.12 4.93
C LEU A 82 13.03 -4.87 6.32
N LYS A 83 14.37 -4.91 6.46
CA LYS A 83 15.07 -4.58 7.71
C LYS A 83 14.73 -3.16 8.17
N ALA A 84 14.80 -2.18 7.26
CA ALA A 84 14.47 -0.79 7.57
C ALA A 84 12.99 -0.63 7.97
N LEU A 85 12.07 -1.22 7.22
CA LEU A 85 10.63 -1.15 7.51
C LEU A 85 10.26 -1.87 8.82
N PHE A 86 10.91 -2.99 9.14
CA PHE A 86 10.73 -3.66 10.44
C PHE A 86 11.10 -2.73 11.60
N LEU A 87 12.23 -2.02 11.50
CA LEU A 87 12.67 -1.06 12.52
C LEU A 87 11.71 0.12 12.67
N LEU A 88 11.01 0.49 11.61
CA LEU A 88 10.11 1.65 11.55
C LEU A 88 8.65 1.31 11.83
N LYS A 89 8.29 0.03 11.86
CA LYS A 89 6.88 -0.42 11.93
C LYS A 89 6.05 0.29 13.00
N TRP A 90 6.64 0.58 14.14
CA TRP A 90 5.94 1.22 15.26
C TRP A 90 6.34 2.69 15.50
N VAL A 91 7.05 3.31 14.57
CA VAL A 91 7.45 4.72 14.65
C VAL A 91 6.42 5.59 13.92
N GLN A 92 5.45 6.12 14.66
CA GLN A 92 4.34 6.89 14.09
C GLN A 92 4.74 8.19 13.42
N GLN A 93 5.82 8.83 13.89
CA GLN A 93 6.29 10.12 13.38
C GLN A 93 6.97 10.02 12.01
N PHE A 94 7.42 8.83 11.62
CA PHE A 94 8.13 8.61 10.37
C PHE A 94 7.19 8.04 9.30
N LYS A 95 7.09 8.73 8.17
CA LYS A 95 6.34 8.25 7.00
C LYS A 95 7.26 7.41 6.11
N SER A 96 7.04 6.12 6.03
CA SER A 96 7.82 5.17 5.22
C SER A 96 7.43 5.25 3.74
N THR A 97 7.61 6.43 3.11
CA THR A 97 7.43 6.59 1.66
C THR A 97 8.65 6.04 0.91
N ALA A 98 8.50 5.70 -0.38
CA ALA A 98 9.61 5.19 -1.21
C ALA A 98 10.84 6.10 -1.16
N ARG A 99 10.63 7.43 -1.22
CA ARG A 99 11.72 8.41 -1.11
C ARG A 99 12.40 8.39 0.26
N ASN A 100 11.64 8.35 1.34
CA ASN A 100 12.20 8.33 2.68
C ASN A 100 12.97 7.02 2.95
N ILE A 101 12.46 5.89 2.46
CA ILE A 101 13.17 4.60 2.51
C ILE A 101 14.47 4.67 1.72
N ALA A 102 14.44 5.24 0.51
CA ALA A 102 15.65 5.41 -0.30
C ALA A 102 16.72 6.22 0.45
N ILE A 103 16.35 7.29 1.13
CA ILE A 103 17.28 8.12 1.94
C ILE A 103 17.89 7.31 3.09
N LEU A 104 17.08 6.50 3.79
CA LEU A 104 17.56 5.67 4.90
C LEU A 104 18.55 4.58 4.47
N LEU A 105 18.46 4.12 3.23
CA LEU A 105 19.29 3.05 2.69
C LEU A 105 20.57 3.54 1.98
N ILE A 106 20.84 4.83 2.03
CA ILE A 106 22.10 5.40 1.50
C ILE A 106 23.29 4.86 2.27
N ASN A 107 24.23 4.23 1.58
CA ASN A 107 25.45 3.65 2.16
C ASN A 107 26.76 4.23 1.60
N GLN A 108 26.66 5.20 0.70
CA GLN A 108 27.83 5.88 0.12
C GLN A 108 27.47 7.32 -0.28
N PRO A 109 28.42 8.28 -0.22
CA PRO A 109 28.14 9.69 -0.46
C PRO A 109 27.91 10.05 -1.92
N ASN A 110 28.55 9.32 -2.86
CA ASN A 110 28.49 9.62 -4.30
C ASN A 110 27.70 8.56 -5.03
N PHE A 111 26.39 8.80 -5.18
CA PHE A 111 25.56 7.90 -5.96
C PHE A 111 24.39 8.66 -6.61
N ASP A 112 23.85 8.08 -7.69
CA ASP A 112 22.68 8.65 -8.36
C ASP A 112 21.41 8.36 -7.54
N ILE A 113 20.90 9.41 -6.89
CA ILE A 113 19.71 9.31 -6.06
C ILE A 113 18.46 8.94 -6.85
N ARG A 114 18.36 9.33 -8.13
CA ARG A 114 17.19 9.03 -8.96
C ARG A 114 17.13 7.55 -9.33
N SER A 115 18.25 7.01 -9.78
CA SER A 115 18.38 5.58 -10.09
C SER A 115 18.14 4.73 -8.84
N HIS A 116 18.68 5.14 -7.69
CA HIS A 116 18.45 4.45 -6.41
C HIS A 116 16.99 4.49 -5.99
N GLU A 117 16.33 5.65 -6.05
CA GLU A 117 14.90 5.77 -5.72
C GLU A 117 14.05 4.91 -6.64
N GLN A 118 14.38 4.82 -7.94
CA GLN A 118 13.67 3.93 -8.86
C GLN A 118 13.85 2.46 -8.48
N GLY A 119 15.07 2.02 -8.19
CA GLY A 119 15.32 0.66 -7.71
C GLY A 119 14.57 0.32 -6.42
N ILE A 120 14.43 1.29 -5.50
CA ILE A 120 13.62 1.12 -4.29
C ILE A 120 12.14 0.96 -4.64
N LYS A 121 11.59 1.76 -5.57
CA LYS A 121 10.19 1.64 -6.00
C LYS A 121 9.91 0.26 -6.61
N ASP A 122 10.78 -0.22 -7.47
CA ASP A 122 10.64 -1.52 -8.11
C ASP A 122 10.70 -2.66 -7.08
N ALA A 123 11.63 -2.58 -6.13
CA ALA A 123 11.74 -3.53 -5.02
C ALA A 123 10.52 -3.51 -4.10
N LEU A 124 9.96 -2.32 -3.79
CA LEU A 124 8.74 -2.18 -2.99
C LEU A 124 7.53 -2.83 -3.67
N ILE A 125 7.37 -2.67 -4.99
CA ILE A 125 6.30 -3.33 -5.77
C ILE A 125 6.43 -4.86 -5.69
N ASN A 126 7.66 -5.38 -5.81
CA ASN A 126 7.90 -6.82 -5.70
C ASN A 126 7.57 -7.37 -4.30
N LEU A 127 7.96 -6.65 -3.25
CA LEU A 127 7.69 -7.04 -1.87
C LEU A 127 6.20 -6.97 -1.53
N GLU A 128 5.47 -5.99 -2.06
CA GLU A 128 4.02 -5.86 -1.93
C GLU A 128 3.30 -7.04 -2.59
N ARG A 129 3.73 -7.42 -3.80
CA ARG A 129 3.18 -8.59 -4.51
C ARG A 129 3.40 -9.89 -3.72
N GLN A 130 4.53 -10.03 -3.04
CA GLN A 130 4.85 -11.18 -2.21
C GLN A 130 4.25 -11.12 -0.80
N SER A 131 3.47 -10.07 -0.50
CA SER A 131 2.85 -9.83 0.81
C SER A 131 3.85 -9.75 1.98
N TYR A 132 5.06 -9.25 1.75
CA TYR A 132 6.00 -8.90 2.81
C TYR A 132 5.75 -7.52 3.40
N LEU A 133 5.10 -6.67 2.62
CA LEU A 133 4.66 -5.34 3.03
C LEU A 133 3.27 -5.03 2.48
N GLN A 134 2.63 -4.06 3.11
CA GLN A 134 1.38 -3.48 2.70
C GLN A 134 1.60 -2.03 2.33
N ARG A 135 0.91 -1.58 1.29
CA ARG A 135 0.90 -0.18 0.87
C ARG A 135 -0.40 0.49 1.31
N ASN A 136 -0.26 1.64 1.95
CA ASN A 136 -1.39 2.47 2.35
C ASN A 136 -1.19 3.91 1.81
N GLY A 137 -1.77 4.18 0.64
CA GLY A 137 -1.48 5.38 -0.13
C GLY A 137 -0.02 5.42 -0.60
N GLU A 138 0.79 6.35 -0.06
CA GLU A 138 2.23 6.47 -0.37
C GLU A 138 3.14 5.82 0.68
N VAL A 139 2.56 5.28 1.75
CA VAL A 139 3.30 4.72 2.90
C VAL A 139 3.33 3.20 2.80
N TYR A 140 4.50 2.63 3.07
CA TYR A 140 4.72 1.17 3.09
C TYR A 140 4.94 0.70 4.52
N GLU A 141 4.33 -0.43 4.87
CA GLU A 141 4.39 -1.02 6.21
C GLU A 141 4.82 -2.48 6.13
N PHE A 142 5.76 -2.88 7.00
CA PHE A 142 6.19 -4.27 7.13
C PHE A 142 5.07 -5.14 7.71
N LEU A 143 4.84 -6.31 7.12
CA LEU A 143 3.89 -7.29 7.62
C LEU A 143 4.58 -8.39 8.42
N THR A 144 4.11 -8.63 9.63
CA THR A 144 4.46 -9.83 10.42
C THR A 144 3.84 -11.08 9.79
N ASP A 145 4.29 -12.29 10.17
CA ASP A 145 3.75 -13.53 9.61
C ASP A 145 2.23 -13.61 9.68
N LYS A 146 1.65 -13.25 10.84
CA LYS A 146 0.19 -13.26 11.00
C LYS A 146 -0.53 -12.25 10.09
N GLU A 147 0.03 -11.05 9.93
CA GLU A 147 -0.52 -10.04 9.03
C GLU A 147 -0.34 -10.47 7.57
N LYS A 148 0.78 -11.11 7.25
CA LYS A 148 1.03 -11.69 5.93
C LYS A 148 0.02 -12.78 5.57
N ASP A 149 -0.29 -13.67 6.50
CA ASP A 149 -1.29 -14.72 6.31
C ASP A 149 -2.68 -14.12 6.04
N VAL A 150 -3.07 -13.09 6.80
CA VAL A 150 -4.33 -12.37 6.60
C VAL A 150 -4.35 -11.65 5.25
N GLU A 151 -3.28 -10.96 4.88
CA GLU A 151 -3.18 -10.25 3.60
C GLU A 151 -3.24 -11.23 2.42
N GLN A 152 -2.60 -12.40 2.53
CA GLN A 152 -2.69 -13.45 1.52
C GLN A 152 -4.09 -14.02 1.40
N GLU A 153 -4.79 -14.19 2.51
CA GLU A 153 -6.18 -14.64 2.50
C GLU A 153 -7.10 -13.61 1.84
N ILE A 154 -6.93 -12.32 2.16
CA ILE A 154 -7.66 -11.23 1.50
C ILE A 154 -7.43 -11.26 -0.03
N LYS A 155 -6.17 -11.42 -0.46
CA LYS A 155 -5.83 -11.50 -1.90
C LYS A 155 -6.38 -12.74 -2.60
N ARG A 156 -6.70 -13.81 -1.86
CA ARG A 156 -7.32 -15.03 -2.41
C ARG A 156 -8.84 -14.97 -2.51
N VAL A 157 -9.46 -14.01 -1.84
CA VAL A 157 -10.91 -13.85 -1.90
C VAL A 157 -11.29 -13.32 -3.28
N GLU A 158 -11.92 -14.17 -4.08
CA GLU A 158 -12.53 -13.77 -5.34
C GLU A 158 -13.85 -13.05 -5.03
N VAL A 159 -13.89 -11.76 -5.31
CA VAL A 159 -15.12 -10.99 -5.22
C VAL A 159 -15.87 -11.15 -6.53
N GLY A 160 -17.06 -11.74 -6.49
CA GLY A 160 -17.88 -11.91 -7.68
C GLY A 160 -18.29 -10.55 -8.30
N GLU A 161 -18.25 -10.44 -9.62
CA GLU A 161 -18.63 -9.22 -10.37
C GLU A 161 -19.97 -8.64 -9.91
N SER A 162 -20.96 -9.49 -9.65
CA SER A 162 -22.28 -9.07 -9.16
C SER A 162 -22.23 -8.35 -7.81
N GLN A 163 -21.30 -8.69 -6.96
CA GLN A 163 -21.09 -8.00 -5.66
C GLN A 163 -20.42 -6.64 -5.87
N VAL A 164 -19.44 -6.56 -6.76
CA VAL A 164 -18.78 -5.29 -7.14
C VAL A 164 -19.80 -4.34 -7.74
N LEU A 165 -20.57 -4.78 -8.73
CA LEU A 165 -21.62 -3.97 -9.36
C LEU A 165 -22.69 -3.49 -8.36
N LYS A 166 -23.08 -4.34 -7.42
CA LYS A 166 -24.03 -3.96 -6.35
C LYS A 166 -23.46 -2.89 -5.43
N GLN A 167 -22.20 -2.99 -5.06
CA GLN A 167 -21.53 -1.99 -4.23
C GLN A 167 -21.34 -0.66 -4.98
N LEU A 168 -20.89 -0.72 -6.22
CA LEU A 168 -20.75 0.47 -7.08
C LEU A 168 -22.10 1.17 -7.27
N HIS A 169 -23.17 0.41 -7.53
CA HIS A 169 -24.52 0.95 -7.62
C HIS A 169 -24.92 1.70 -6.34
N GLY A 170 -24.73 1.08 -5.17
CA GLY A 170 -25.06 1.70 -3.88
C GLY A 170 -24.29 3.00 -3.66
N ILE A 171 -22.98 3.00 -3.88
CA ILE A 171 -22.15 4.18 -3.71
C ILE A 171 -22.55 5.30 -4.69
N VAL A 172 -22.66 5.00 -5.97
CA VAL A 172 -22.86 6.03 -7.00
C VAL A 172 -24.31 6.51 -7.03
N PHE A 173 -25.25 5.58 -7.16
CA PHE A 173 -26.65 5.95 -7.37
C PHE A 173 -27.42 6.25 -6.10
N ASP A 174 -27.15 5.54 -5.01
CA ASP A 174 -27.89 5.74 -3.76
C ASP A 174 -27.23 6.83 -2.87
N ASP A 175 -25.88 6.78 -2.68
CA ASP A 175 -25.20 7.70 -1.75
C ASP A 175 -24.81 9.04 -2.42
N VAL A 176 -24.19 9.01 -3.60
CA VAL A 176 -23.68 10.21 -4.27
C VAL A 176 -24.80 10.92 -5.04
N LEU A 177 -25.43 10.23 -5.98
CA LEU A 177 -26.48 10.84 -6.82
C LEU A 177 -27.81 10.93 -6.11
N ARG A 178 -28.03 10.15 -5.03
CA ARG A 178 -29.30 10.06 -4.29
C ARG A 178 -30.49 9.87 -5.24
N SER A 179 -30.28 9.05 -6.26
CA SER A 179 -31.24 8.86 -7.35
C SER A 179 -32.45 8.06 -6.89
N THR A 180 -33.63 8.64 -7.01
CA THR A 180 -34.89 7.93 -6.76
C THR A 180 -35.29 7.02 -7.93
N GLY A 181 -34.49 6.95 -9.00
CA GLY A 181 -34.86 6.27 -10.25
C GLY A 181 -35.84 7.07 -11.11
N LYS A 182 -36.04 8.35 -10.79
CA LYS A 182 -36.88 9.29 -11.54
C LYS A 182 -36.22 10.67 -11.58
N VAL A 183 -36.44 11.38 -12.68
CA VAL A 183 -36.07 12.79 -12.84
C VAL A 183 -37.32 13.58 -13.12
N ARG A 184 -37.53 14.66 -12.36
CA ARG A 184 -38.59 15.60 -12.58
C ARG A 184 -38.18 16.60 -13.65
N PHE A 185 -38.96 16.70 -14.72
CA PHE A 185 -38.75 17.71 -15.75
C PHE A 185 -39.56 18.97 -15.42
N GLU A 186 -38.86 20.08 -15.22
CA GLU A 186 -39.45 21.32 -14.66
C GLU A 186 -40.51 21.94 -15.56
N ASP A 187 -40.32 21.88 -16.89
CA ASP A 187 -41.22 22.54 -17.84
C ASP A 187 -42.66 21.99 -17.83
N ASN A 188 -42.82 20.70 -17.57
CA ASN A 188 -44.13 20.05 -17.55
C ASN A 188 -44.51 19.43 -16.20
N ASN A 189 -43.63 19.55 -15.19
CA ASN A 189 -43.80 19.00 -13.87
C ASN A 189 -44.05 17.47 -13.80
N ASN A 190 -43.66 16.74 -14.85
CA ASN A 190 -43.79 15.27 -14.89
C ASN A 190 -42.53 14.57 -14.39
N ASP A 191 -42.72 13.42 -13.78
CA ASP A 191 -41.64 12.54 -13.35
C ASP A 191 -41.39 11.47 -14.44
N TYR A 192 -40.15 11.40 -14.92
CA TYR A 192 -39.71 10.44 -15.91
C TYR A 192 -38.83 9.38 -15.22
N ALA A 193 -39.13 8.11 -15.47
CA ALA A 193 -38.28 7.03 -14.98
C ALA A 193 -36.95 7.04 -15.72
N ILE A 194 -35.88 6.78 -14.98
CA ILE A 194 -34.53 6.64 -15.54
C ILE A 194 -34.00 5.23 -15.25
N ALA A 195 -33.33 4.64 -16.21
CA ALA A 195 -32.56 3.42 -16.03
C ALA A 195 -31.16 3.77 -15.47
N GLN A 196 -30.62 2.87 -14.66
CA GLN A 196 -29.29 2.98 -14.09
C GLN A 196 -28.44 1.84 -14.65
N LYS A 197 -27.39 2.19 -15.37
CA LYS A 197 -26.46 1.26 -16.01
C LYS A 197 -25.04 1.42 -15.45
N ILE A 198 -24.27 0.34 -15.48
CA ILE A 198 -22.84 0.34 -15.21
C ILE A 198 -22.21 -0.47 -16.34
N ASP A 199 -21.24 0.11 -17.02
CA ASP A 199 -20.53 -0.50 -18.16
C ASP A 199 -21.49 -1.13 -19.19
N ASP A 200 -22.51 -0.37 -19.60
CA ASP A 200 -23.60 -0.77 -20.50
C ASP A 200 -24.58 -1.82 -19.91
N GLY A 201 -24.26 -2.40 -18.76
CA GLY A 201 -25.12 -3.35 -18.06
C GLY A 201 -26.26 -2.69 -17.30
N LEU A 202 -27.50 -3.09 -17.53
CA LEU A 202 -28.67 -2.59 -16.79
C LEU A 202 -28.62 -3.12 -15.35
N VAL A 203 -28.56 -2.21 -14.37
CA VAL A 203 -28.57 -2.56 -12.94
C VAL A 203 -29.95 -2.31 -12.33
N LYS A 204 -30.64 -1.22 -12.74
CA LYS A 204 -31.96 -0.88 -12.22
C LYS A 204 -32.77 -0.10 -13.24
N GLY A 205 -34.08 -0.31 -13.27
CA GLY A 205 -34.99 0.38 -14.20
C GLY A 205 -35.37 -0.50 -15.38
N LYS A 206 -35.74 0.15 -16.49
CA LYS A 206 -36.11 -0.51 -17.75
C LYS A 206 -35.22 0.01 -18.87
N ASP A 207 -34.82 -0.88 -19.76
CA ASP A 207 -33.88 -0.57 -20.85
C ASP A 207 -34.47 0.36 -21.93
N ASP A 208 -35.80 0.51 -21.96
CA ASP A 208 -36.56 1.38 -22.89
C ASP A 208 -36.71 2.83 -22.39
N THR A 209 -36.06 3.18 -21.26
CA THR A 209 -36.11 4.52 -20.67
C THR A 209 -34.78 5.24 -20.82
N VAL A 210 -34.79 6.57 -20.63
CA VAL A 210 -33.53 7.33 -20.53
C VAL A 210 -32.65 6.73 -19.46
N ALA A 211 -31.39 6.51 -19.78
CA ALA A 211 -30.45 5.87 -18.86
C ALA A 211 -29.34 6.81 -18.40
N VAL A 212 -28.89 6.63 -17.15
CA VAL A 212 -27.60 7.12 -16.69
C VAL A 212 -26.66 5.91 -16.63
N ASN A 213 -25.59 5.94 -17.42
CA ASN A 213 -24.62 4.87 -17.57
C ASN A 213 -23.28 5.30 -16.97
N LEU A 214 -22.86 4.64 -15.89
CA LEU A 214 -21.56 4.83 -15.28
C LEU A 214 -20.51 4.00 -16.04
N VAL A 215 -19.48 4.67 -16.51
CA VAL A 215 -18.34 4.04 -17.21
C VAL A 215 -17.20 3.86 -16.23
N THR A 216 -16.85 2.62 -15.92
CA THR A 216 -15.72 2.28 -15.03
C THR A 216 -14.42 2.09 -15.83
N PRO A 217 -13.25 2.01 -15.15
CA PRO A 217 -11.99 1.69 -15.82
C PRO A 217 -11.95 0.33 -16.54
N GLU A 218 -12.92 -0.56 -16.30
CA GLU A 218 -13.00 -1.88 -16.96
C GLU A 218 -13.79 -1.82 -18.29
N HIS A 219 -14.48 -0.70 -18.56
CA HIS A 219 -15.21 -0.51 -19.81
C HIS A 219 -14.26 -0.34 -21.00
N GLU A 220 -14.56 -0.97 -22.13
CA GLU A 220 -13.72 -0.97 -23.35
C GLU A 220 -13.37 0.42 -23.88
N ASN A 221 -14.26 1.40 -23.69
CA ASN A 221 -14.09 2.79 -24.13
C ASN A 221 -13.68 3.75 -23.00
N TYR A 222 -13.24 3.23 -21.85
CA TYR A 222 -12.76 4.08 -20.78
C TYR A 222 -11.56 4.94 -21.23
N GLY A 223 -11.63 6.24 -20.94
CA GLY A 223 -10.60 7.20 -21.37
C GLY A 223 -10.69 7.65 -22.83
N ASN A 224 -11.63 7.10 -23.62
CA ASN A 224 -11.89 7.57 -25.00
C ASN A 224 -13.04 8.56 -25.02
N GLU A 225 -12.76 9.81 -24.62
CA GLU A 225 -13.76 10.89 -24.53
C GLU A 225 -14.55 11.09 -25.82
N ALA A 226 -13.91 10.98 -26.99
CA ALA A 226 -14.59 11.22 -28.28
C ALA A 226 -15.72 10.20 -28.54
N VAL A 227 -15.49 8.92 -28.18
CA VAL A 227 -16.51 7.88 -28.32
C VAL A 227 -17.63 8.08 -27.30
N LEU A 228 -17.30 8.37 -26.05
CA LEU A 228 -18.30 8.57 -24.98
C LEU A 228 -19.17 9.80 -25.24
N VAL A 229 -18.57 10.91 -25.66
CA VAL A 229 -19.31 12.12 -26.07
C VAL A 229 -20.20 11.85 -27.31
N GLY A 230 -19.69 11.11 -28.30
CA GLY A 230 -20.47 10.71 -29.46
C GLY A 230 -21.72 9.89 -29.11
N ARG A 231 -21.59 8.97 -28.15
CA ARG A 231 -22.74 8.19 -27.62
C ARG A 231 -23.75 9.07 -26.89
N ASN A 232 -23.30 10.04 -26.08
CA ASN A 232 -24.19 11.02 -25.44
C ASN A 232 -24.99 11.87 -26.42
N MET A 233 -24.39 12.27 -27.56
CA MET A 233 -25.03 13.15 -28.52
C MET A 233 -26.12 12.47 -29.38
N GLY A 234 -26.05 11.15 -29.55
CA GLY A 234 -26.93 10.38 -30.40
C GLY A 234 -27.95 9.48 -29.70
N GLY A 235 -27.86 9.36 -28.39
CA GLY A 235 -28.58 8.36 -27.62
C GLY A 235 -29.54 8.91 -26.58
N VAL A 236 -30.25 7.99 -25.95
CA VAL A 236 -31.09 8.21 -24.76
C VAL A 236 -30.34 7.91 -23.48
N GLU A 237 -29.02 7.92 -23.53
CA GLU A 237 -28.14 7.60 -22.40
C GLU A 237 -27.22 8.77 -22.04
N LEU A 238 -27.11 9.08 -20.76
CA LEU A 238 -26.12 9.99 -20.21
C LEU A 238 -24.94 9.16 -19.71
N MET A 239 -23.76 9.30 -20.33
CA MET A 239 -22.54 8.63 -19.92
C MET A 239 -21.86 9.46 -18.81
N ALA A 240 -21.57 8.84 -17.67
CA ALA A 240 -20.80 9.41 -16.57
C ALA A 240 -19.51 8.58 -16.40
N VAL A 241 -18.35 9.26 -16.23
CA VAL A 241 -17.02 8.64 -16.10
C VAL A 241 -16.41 8.98 -14.75
#